data_23fe53d7c6f4fb8b44b536ea3f783f8a
#
_entry.id   23fe53d7c6f4fb8b44b536ea3f783f8a
#
_cell.length_a   1.000
_cell.length_b   1.000
_cell.length_c   1.000
_cell.angle_alpha   90.00
_cell.angle_beta   90.00
_cell.angle_gamma   90.00
#
_symmetry.space_group_name_H-M   'P 1'
#
loop_
_entity.id
_entity.type
_entity.pdbx_description
1 polymer ?
#
loop_
_entity_poly.entity_id
_entity_poly.type
_entity_poly.pdbx_seq_one_letter_code
_entity_poly.pdbx_strand_id
1 'polypeptide(L)'
;ALNGAAESGALASSTATGIALLLFVGAAGKSAQLPLYLWLPDAMEGPTPVSALIHAATMVTAGVFLMTRMNPVIAASADYAPQIIAWVGALTALFAATIAVAQHDIKKVLAYSTVSQLGYMFLAVGTGAYVAAVFHMVTHAFFKALMFLGSGSVIHGMHHEQDMRRMGALRTVMPITAGTFIIGWLAIAGVPPFAGFWSKDEILLFTLASSPVLYVIGLVTAVLTAFYMTRQVVMVFFGEARWESHADDHGAHGEFRPHESPPIMLFPLVVLAGLSVVGGVIQLPSFGIIPDGWRHRLEDWLHPVVEPGEAVIKGTAAYDAKSWLALLAIACAVLGIAAAIAVYAKGRAKPFEPELLARGWRYDETVSAFMGGPGRRAFDAVARFDSGVVDGAVTGTASGVRSVAERLRRGQTGFVRNYSAVVVAGVLGILIWFVIIRGVL
;
A
#
# COMPACT_ATOMS: atom_id res chain seq x y z
N ALA A 1 -23.85 -7.60 9.16
CA ALA A 1 -23.80 -8.21 10.52
C ALA A 1 -22.80 -7.49 11.43
N LEU A 2 -21.51 -7.41 11.08
CA LEU A 2 -20.48 -6.83 11.95
C LEU A 2 -20.66 -5.32 12.17
N ASN A 3 -20.89 -4.54 11.12
CA ASN A 3 -21.18 -3.10 11.21
C ASN A 3 -22.45 -2.84 12.03
N GLY A 4 -23.53 -3.59 11.80
CA GLY A 4 -24.75 -3.45 12.60
C GLY A 4 -24.57 -3.80 14.08
N ALA A 5 -23.66 -4.73 14.42
CA ALA A 5 -23.32 -5.01 15.81
C ALA A 5 -22.49 -3.87 16.46
N ALA A 6 -21.65 -3.20 15.66
CA ALA A 6 -20.90 -2.03 16.12
C ALA A 6 -21.85 -0.82 16.34
N GLU A 7 -22.72 -0.52 15.39
CA GLU A 7 -23.69 0.57 15.45
C GLU A 7 -24.71 0.40 16.60
N SER A 8 -25.14 -0.83 16.87
CA SER A 8 -26.06 -1.12 17.97
C SER A 8 -25.40 -1.14 19.36
N GLY A 9 -24.11 -0.95 19.46
CA GLY A 9 -23.35 -1.06 20.70
C GLY A 9 -23.20 -2.49 21.24
N ALA A 10 -23.57 -3.51 20.46
CA ALA A 10 -23.44 -4.91 20.86
C ALA A 10 -21.98 -5.41 20.81
N LEU A 11 -21.09 -4.67 20.12
CA LEU A 11 -19.67 -5.01 20.02
C LEU A 11 -18.87 -4.30 21.11
N ALA A 12 -18.24 -5.06 22.01
CA ALA A 12 -17.38 -4.49 23.04
C ALA A 12 -16.18 -3.73 22.40
N SER A 13 -15.81 -2.57 22.97
CA SER A 13 -14.74 -1.72 22.44
C SER A 13 -13.40 -2.46 22.28
N SER A 14 -13.04 -3.36 23.21
CA SER A 14 -11.82 -4.18 23.09
C SER A 14 -11.86 -5.13 21.87
N THR A 15 -13.02 -5.73 21.61
CA THR A 15 -13.22 -6.60 20.45
C THR A 15 -13.21 -5.79 19.16
N ALA A 16 -13.89 -4.64 19.12
CA ALA A 16 -13.87 -3.72 17.98
C ALA A 16 -12.44 -3.25 17.67
N THR A 17 -11.66 -2.92 18.70
CA THR A 17 -10.24 -2.54 18.58
C THR A 17 -9.40 -3.66 17.94
N GLY A 18 -9.54 -4.89 18.45
CA GLY A 18 -8.84 -6.05 17.89
C GLY A 18 -9.19 -6.27 16.43
N ILE A 19 -10.47 -6.20 16.07
CA ILE A 19 -10.93 -6.35 14.69
C ILE A 19 -10.38 -5.21 13.81
N ALA A 20 -10.50 -3.95 14.23
CA ALA A 20 -10.04 -2.79 13.47
C ALA A 20 -8.53 -2.87 13.18
N LEU A 21 -7.71 -3.20 14.19
CA LEU A 21 -6.26 -3.29 14.00
C LEU A 21 -5.84 -4.50 13.15
N LEU A 22 -6.49 -5.66 13.28
CA LEU A 22 -6.20 -6.82 12.44
C LEU A 22 -6.61 -6.58 10.98
N LEU A 23 -7.76 -5.94 10.75
CA LEU A 23 -8.17 -5.50 9.42
C LEU A 23 -7.18 -4.49 8.84
N PHE A 24 -6.68 -3.56 9.68
CA PHE A 24 -5.67 -2.60 9.26
C PHE A 24 -4.36 -3.28 8.87
N VAL A 25 -3.89 -4.31 9.56
CA VAL A 25 -2.71 -5.10 9.15
C VAL A 25 -2.91 -5.70 7.76
N GLY A 26 -4.08 -6.31 7.51
CA GLY A 26 -4.43 -6.82 6.18
C GLY A 26 -4.49 -5.73 5.11
N ALA A 27 -5.09 -4.58 5.45
CA ALA A 27 -5.15 -3.41 4.59
C ALA A 27 -3.76 -2.83 4.31
N ALA A 28 -2.89 -2.74 5.32
CA ALA A 28 -1.50 -2.30 5.19
C ALA A 28 -0.69 -3.18 4.23
N GLY A 29 -0.91 -4.48 4.26
CA GLY A 29 -0.29 -5.41 3.30
C GLY A 29 -0.70 -5.13 1.85
N LYS A 30 -1.99 -4.97 1.57
CA LYS A 30 -2.49 -4.66 0.22
C LYS A 30 -2.18 -3.24 -0.24
N SER A 31 -2.20 -2.28 0.66
CA SER A 31 -2.01 -0.86 0.36
C SER A 31 -0.61 -0.35 0.69
N ALA A 32 0.35 -1.25 0.83
CA ALA A 32 1.78 -0.94 0.97
C ALA A 32 2.08 0.11 2.05
N GLN A 33 1.47 -0.03 3.24
CA GLN A 33 1.80 0.82 4.37
C GLN A 33 3.00 0.26 5.14
N LEU A 34 3.74 1.09 5.85
CA LEU A 34 4.78 0.64 6.77
C LEU A 34 4.23 -0.38 7.78
N PRO A 35 4.95 -1.47 8.03
CA PRO A 35 6.24 -1.90 7.47
C PRO A 35 6.13 -2.75 6.20
N LEU A 36 4.94 -2.95 5.60
CA LEU A 36 4.63 -3.96 4.57
C LEU A 36 4.67 -3.41 3.13
N TYR A 37 5.44 -2.37 2.84
CA TYR A 37 5.43 -1.67 1.55
C TYR A 37 6.38 -2.25 0.49
N LEU A 38 7.37 -3.07 0.85
CA LEU A 38 8.51 -3.49 0.00
C LEU A 38 8.09 -4.09 -1.34
N TRP A 39 7.03 -4.86 -1.38
CA TRP A 39 6.56 -5.53 -2.58
C TRP A 39 6.15 -4.56 -3.71
N LEU A 40 5.73 -3.33 -3.37
CA LEU A 40 5.17 -2.41 -4.35
C LEU A 40 6.23 -1.82 -5.31
N PRO A 41 7.41 -1.35 -4.86
CA PRO A 41 8.49 -0.98 -5.76
C PRO A 41 9.03 -2.15 -6.60
N ASP A 42 9.06 -3.37 -6.06
CA ASP A 42 9.52 -4.57 -6.78
C ASP A 42 8.52 -5.00 -7.86
N ALA A 43 7.23 -4.75 -7.67
CA ALA A 43 6.20 -5.00 -8.67
C ALA A 43 6.38 -4.17 -9.97
N MET A 44 7.32 -3.21 -9.99
CA MET A 44 7.67 -2.43 -11.21
C MET A 44 8.39 -3.25 -12.28
N GLU A 45 8.83 -4.45 -12.00
CA GLU A 45 9.33 -5.40 -13.01
C GLU A 45 8.26 -5.82 -14.03
N GLY A 46 6.98 -5.74 -13.64
CA GLY A 46 5.85 -6.03 -14.51
C GLY A 46 5.64 -5.01 -15.64
N PRO A 47 4.82 -5.37 -16.66
CA PRO A 47 4.45 -4.47 -17.76
C PRO A 47 3.78 -3.18 -17.25
N THR A 48 4.13 -2.03 -17.82
CA THR A 48 3.65 -0.72 -17.34
C THR A 48 2.10 -0.57 -17.33
N PRO A 49 1.33 -1.10 -18.31
CA PRO A 49 -0.13 -1.04 -18.22
C PRO A 49 -0.71 -1.80 -17.02
N VAL A 50 -0.08 -2.91 -16.64
CA VAL A 50 -0.47 -3.68 -15.43
C VAL A 50 -0.13 -2.87 -14.18
N SER A 51 1.06 -2.25 -14.13
CA SER A 51 1.44 -1.34 -13.05
C SER A 51 0.46 -0.17 -12.93
N ALA A 52 0.02 0.42 -14.06
CA ALA A 52 -0.98 1.48 -14.05
C ALA A 52 -2.30 1.04 -13.42
N LEU A 53 -2.81 -0.15 -13.77
CA LEU A 53 -4.06 -0.68 -13.24
C LEU A 53 -3.94 -1.00 -11.74
N ILE A 54 -2.90 -1.73 -11.35
CA ILE A 54 -2.71 -2.22 -9.97
C ILE A 54 -2.45 -1.07 -9.00
N HIS A 55 -1.60 -0.10 -9.38
CA HIS A 55 -1.10 0.95 -8.48
C HIS A 55 -1.89 2.25 -8.53
N ALA A 56 -2.77 2.44 -9.52
CA ALA A 56 -3.62 3.63 -9.57
C ALA A 56 -4.98 3.45 -8.90
N ALA A 57 -5.70 2.36 -9.22
CA ALA A 57 -7.14 2.29 -8.94
C ALA A 57 -7.61 1.01 -8.23
N THR A 58 -6.87 -0.11 -8.30
CA THR A 58 -7.45 -1.42 -7.95
C THR A 58 -6.85 -2.04 -6.69
N MET A 59 -5.73 -2.74 -6.79
CA MET A 59 -5.23 -3.56 -5.69
C MET A 59 -4.77 -2.73 -4.49
N VAL A 60 -4.05 -1.64 -4.74
CA VAL A 60 -3.49 -0.81 -3.66
C VAL A 60 -4.53 0.05 -2.93
N THR A 61 -5.65 0.34 -3.56
CA THR A 61 -6.75 1.11 -2.95
C THR A 61 -7.73 0.22 -2.17
N ALA A 62 -7.65 -1.10 -2.34
CA ALA A 62 -8.55 -2.05 -1.67
C ALA A 62 -8.48 -1.96 -0.14
N GLY A 63 -7.29 -1.69 0.44
CA GLY A 63 -7.16 -1.49 1.89
C GLY A 63 -7.86 -0.21 2.38
N VAL A 64 -7.75 0.88 1.64
CA VAL A 64 -8.45 2.14 1.95
C VAL A 64 -9.97 1.92 1.88
N PHE A 65 -10.45 1.28 0.82
CA PHE A 65 -11.87 0.93 0.67
C PHE A 65 -12.36 0.04 1.82
N LEU A 66 -11.60 -1.00 2.17
CA LEU A 66 -11.93 -1.89 3.28
C LEU A 66 -12.09 -1.11 4.59
N MET A 67 -11.11 -0.28 4.94
CA MET A 67 -11.15 0.47 6.20
C MET A 67 -12.26 1.51 6.21
N THR A 68 -12.52 2.19 5.08
CA THR A 68 -13.67 3.09 4.93
C THR A 68 -14.99 2.33 5.11
N ARG A 69 -15.12 1.14 4.53
CA ARG A 69 -16.32 0.30 4.67
C ARG A 69 -16.56 -0.19 6.09
N MET A 70 -15.48 -0.32 6.87
CA MET A 70 -15.51 -0.77 8.26
C MET A 70 -15.50 0.40 9.28
N ASN A 71 -15.86 1.62 8.83
CA ASN A 71 -15.90 2.80 9.68
C ASN A 71 -16.70 2.62 11.00
N PRO A 72 -17.86 1.91 11.05
CA PRO A 72 -18.56 1.70 12.32
C PRO A 72 -17.76 0.88 13.35
N VAL A 73 -16.94 -0.07 12.87
CA VAL A 73 -16.07 -0.86 13.74
C VAL A 73 -14.91 -0.01 14.26
N ILE A 74 -14.36 0.87 13.41
CA ILE A 74 -13.31 1.82 13.81
C ILE A 74 -13.87 2.80 14.84
N ALA A 75 -15.07 3.32 14.63
CA ALA A 75 -15.75 4.24 15.56
C ALA A 75 -16.07 3.59 16.91
N ALA A 76 -16.41 2.29 16.93
CA ALA A 76 -16.66 1.52 18.15
C ALA A 76 -15.37 1.07 18.87
N SER A 77 -14.19 1.23 18.24
CA SER A 77 -12.91 0.83 18.81
C SER A 77 -12.41 1.84 19.85
N ALA A 78 -11.36 1.49 20.60
CA ALA A 78 -10.70 2.43 21.49
C ALA A 78 -10.00 3.54 20.68
N ASP A 79 -9.95 4.76 21.23
CA ASP A 79 -9.45 5.98 20.58
C ASP A 79 -8.05 5.85 19.99
N TYR A 80 -7.21 4.99 20.53
CA TYR A 80 -5.86 4.77 20.01
C TYR A 80 -5.82 3.99 18.68
N ALA A 81 -6.87 3.22 18.33
CA ALA A 81 -6.87 2.44 17.11
C ALA A 81 -6.91 3.33 15.83
N PRO A 82 -7.85 4.29 15.67
CA PRO A 82 -7.80 5.23 14.56
C PRO A 82 -6.53 6.10 14.59
N GLN A 83 -6.00 6.47 15.76
CA GLN A 83 -4.74 7.18 15.87
C GLN A 83 -3.57 6.39 15.30
N ILE A 84 -3.47 5.08 15.59
CA ILE A 84 -2.43 4.21 14.99
C ILE A 84 -2.54 4.23 13.46
N ILE A 85 -3.75 4.11 12.92
CA ILE A 85 -3.99 4.16 11.46
C ILE A 85 -3.51 5.49 10.88
N ALA A 86 -3.85 6.61 11.52
CA ALA A 86 -3.44 7.95 11.09
C ALA A 86 -1.92 8.13 11.11
N TRP A 87 -1.25 7.71 12.20
CA TRP A 87 0.20 7.80 12.32
C TRP A 87 0.94 6.93 11.33
N VAL A 88 0.53 5.68 11.14
CA VAL A 88 1.14 4.81 10.13
C VAL A 88 0.94 5.40 8.74
N GLY A 89 -0.24 5.94 8.43
CA GLY A 89 -0.51 6.61 7.17
C GLY A 89 0.41 7.81 6.94
N ALA A 90 0.50 8.72 7.92
CA ALA A 90 1.35 9.92 7.83
C ALA A 90 2.83 9.59 7.70
N LEU A 91 3.33 8.66 8.51
CA LEU A 91 4.73 8.22 8.46
C LEU A 91 5.05 7.51 7.14
N THR A 92 4.15 6.68 6.63
CA THR A 92 4.28 6.05 5.31
C THR A 92 4.34 7.09 4.21
N ALA A 93 3.47 8.10 4.26
CA ALA A 93 3.44 9.18 3.28
C ALA A 93 4.77 9.94 3.23
N LEU A 94 5.28 10.35 4.38
CA LEU A 94 6.55 11.06 4.49
C LEU A 94 7.73 10.18 4.06
N PHE A 95 7.82 8.98 4.61
CA PHE A 95 8.90 8.03 4.33
C PHE A 95 9.03 7.76 2.82
N ALA A 96 7.94 7.40 2.17
CA ALA A 96 7.94 7.13 0.73
C ALA A 96 8.26 8.37 -0.11
N ALA A 97 7.78 9.56 0.29
CA ALA A 97 8.11 10.82 -0.39
C ALA A 97 9.62 11.12 -0.33
N THR A 98 10.29 10.88 0.80
CA THR A 98 11.73 11.06 0.90
C THR A 98 12.52 10.14 -0.03
N ILE A 99 12.07 8.90 -0.21
CA ILE A 99 12.71 7.95 -1.13
C ILE A 99 12.50 8.37 -2.58
N ALA A 100 11.26 8.81 -2.94
CA ALA A 100 10.92 9.24 -4.29
C ALA A 100 11.81 10.39 -4.80
N VAL A 101 12.30 11.26 -3.90
CA VAL A 101 13.22 12.37 -4.22
C VAL A 101 14.51 11.88 -4.88
N ALA A 102 15.01 10.70 -4.48
CA ALA A 102 16.33 10.20 -4.89
C ALA A 102 16.27 9.04 -5.91
N GLN A 103 15.08 8.61 -6.35
CA GLN A 103 14.95 7.55 -7.34
C GLN A 103 15.28 8.03 -8.75
N HIS A 104 15.92 7.17 -9.56
CA HIS A 104 16.28 7.48 -10.95
C HIS A 104 15.40 6.75 -11.97
N ASP A 105 14.80 5.64 -11.60
CA ASP A 105 13.87 4.89 -12.46
C ASP A 105 12.50 5.59 -12.49
N ILE A 106 12.00 5.86 -13.72
CA ILE A 106 10.75 6.58 -13.95
C ILE A 106 9.53 5.87 -13.33
N LYS A 107 9.51 4.53 -13.28
CA LYS A 107 8.44 3.75 -12.64
C LYS A 107 8.61 3.70 -11.12
N LYS A 108 9.85 3.58 -10.60
CA LYS A 108 10.11 3.54 -9.15
C LYS A 108 9.75 4.85 -8.47
N VAL A 109 9.99 6.01 -9.10
CA VAL A 109 9.48 7.31 -8.59
C VAL A 109 7.96 7.25 -8.40
N LEU A 110 7.23 6.77 -9.40
CA LEU A 110 5.77 6.66 -9.34
C LEU A 110 5.30 5.60 -8.32
N ALA A 111 6.05 4.53 -8.13
CA ALA A 111 5.77 3.51 -7.12
C ALA A 111 5.84 4.11 -5.71
N TYR A 112 6.94 4.74 -5.33
CA TYR A 112 7.07 5.41 -4.04
C TYR A 112 6.08 6.57 -3.88
N SER A 113 5.82 7.28 -4.96
CA SER A 113 4.75 8.27 -4.99
C SER A 113 3.37 7.66 -4.72
N THR A 114 3.10 6.43 -5.18
CA THR A 114 1.85 5.71 -4.87
C THR A 114 1.78 5.34 -3.39
N VAL A 115 2.86 4.78 -2.81
CA VAL A 115 2.94 4.50 -1.37
C VAL A 115 2.66 5.76 -0.56
N SER A 116 3.23 6.91 -0.97
CA SER A 116 3.02 8.20 -0.31
C SER A 116 1.56 8.66 -0.37
N GLN A 117 0.90 8.56 -1.52
CA GLN A 117 -0.51 8.97 -1.66
C GLN A 117 -1.47 8.03 -0.91
N LEU A 118 -1.17 6.73 -0.88
CA LEU A 118 -1.91 5.78 -0.04
C LEU A 118 -1.76 6.12 1.45
N GLY A 119 -0.57 6.55 1.87
CA GLY A 119 -0.34 7.06 3.22
C GLY A 119 -1.27 8.22 3.58
N TYR A 120 -1.49 9.17 2.66
CA TYR A 120 -2.50 10.23 2.84
C TYR A 120 -3.92 9.68 2.98
N MET A 121 -4.28 8.66 2.21
CA MET A 121 -5.62 8.06 2.32
C MET A 121 -5.82 7.37 3.67
N PHE A 122 -4.79 6.68 4.20
CA PHE A 122 -4.84 6.10 5.54
C PHE A 122 -4.80 7.16 6.65
N LEU A 123 -4.08 8.25 6.45
CA LEU A 123 -4.15 9.41 7.33
C LEU A 123 -5.59 9.95 7.40
N ALA A 124 -6.26 10.08 6.26
CA ALA A 124 -7.65 10.50 6.20
C ALA A 124 -8.59 9.50 6.91
N VAL A 125 -8.43 8.20 6.67
CA VAL A 125 -9.22 7.14 7.35
C VAL A 125 -9.03 7.24 8.87
N GLY A 126 -7.78 7.35 9.33
CA GLY A 126 -7.48 7.41 10.76
C GLY A 126 -7.92 8.71 11.46
N THR A 127 -8.13 9.79 10.72
CA THR A 127 -8.70 11.05 11.23
C THR A 127 -10.23 11.14 11.05
N GLY A 128 -10.89 10.06 10.57
CA GLY A 128 -12.33 10.03 10.35
C GLY A 128 -12.80 10.68 9.04
N ALA A 129 -11.87 11.16 8.20
CA ALA A 129 -12.16 11.80 6.92
C ALA A 129 -12.42 10.78 5.80
N TYR A 130 -13.38 9.88 6.00
CA TYR A 130 -13.63 8.76 5.09
C TYR A 130 -14.04 9.21 3.69
N VAL A 131 -14.87 10.26 3.58
CA VAL A 131 -15.28 10.85 2.29
C VAL A 131 -14.06 11.39 1.55
N ALA A 132 -13.19 12.15 2.24
CA ALA A 132 -11.95 12.68 1.68
C ALA A 132 -10.99 11.56 1.24
N ALA A 133 -10.91 10.44 1.99
CA ALA A 133 -10.11 9.28 1.61
C ALA A 133 -10.59 8.66 0.30
N VAL A 134 -11.91 8.46 0.14
CA VAL A 134 -12.50 7.93 -1.10
C VAL A 134 -12.40 8.95 -2.23
N PHE A 135 -12.60 10.23 -1.97
CA PHE A 135 -12.43 11.29 -2.96
C PHE A 135 -11.00 11.32 -3.49
N HIS A 136 -10.01 11.26 -2.59
CA HIS A 136 -8.61 11.19 -3.02
C HIS A 136 -8.30 9.88 -3.76
N MET A 137 -8.91 8.76 -3.39
CA MET A 137 -8.80 7.49 -4.11
C MET A 137 -9.28 7.61 -5.57
N VAL A 138 -10.41 8.27 -5.80
CA VAL A 138 -10.98 8.48 -7.15
C VAL A 138 -10.09 9.39 -7.98
N THR A 139 -9.71 10.56 -7.45
CA THR A 139 -8.83 11.50 -8.16
C THR A 139 -7.44 10.91 -8.41
N HIS A 140 -6.91 10.15 -7.44
CA HIS A 140 -5.66 9.41 -7.54
C HIS A 140 -5.71 8.40 -8.69
N ALA A 141 -6.81 7.67 -8.87
CA ALA A 141 -6.97 6.74 -9.97
C ALA A 141 -6.74 7.43 -11.32
N PHE A 142 -7.27 8.64 -11.52
CA PHE A 142 -7.12 9.38 -12.76
C PHE A 142 -5.67 9.81 -13.01
N PHE A 143 -5.09 10.60 -12.13
CA PHE A 143 -3.76 11.14 -12.38
C PHE A 143 -2.65 10.08 -12.25
N LYS A 144 -2.82 9.04 -11.44
CA LYS A 144 -1.82 7.96 -11.33
C LYS A 144 -1.82 7.03 -12.53
N ALA A 145 -3.01 6.60 -13.01
CA ALA A 145 -3.09 5.84 -14.24
C ALA A 145 -2.49 6.64 -15.41
N LEU A 146 -2.81 7.93 -15.51
CA LEU A 146 -2.23 8.84 -16.48
C LEU A 146 -0.71 8.84 -16.45
N MET A 147 -0.10 9.03 -15.27
CA MET A 147 1.35 9.10 -15.14
C MET A 147 2.05 7.76 -15.40
N PHE A 148 1.46 6.64 -14.93
CA PHE A 148 2.01 5.32 -15.23
C PHE A 148 1.92 4.99 -16.72
N LEU A 149 0.77 5.19 -17.36
CA LEU A 149 0.63 4.99 -18.81
C LEU A 149 1.50 5.95 -19.59
N GLY A 150 1.63 7.21 -19.13
CA GLY A 150 2.55 8.19 -19.72
C GLY A 150 4.01 7.76 -19.59
N SER A 151 4.41 7.19 -18.45
CA SER A 151 5.75 6.57 -18.32
C SER A 151 5.93 5.39 -19.26
N GLY A 152 4.87 4.56 -19.43
CA GLY A 152 4.89 3.48 -20.42
C GLY A 152 5.06 4.00 -21.85
N SER A 153 4.43 5.13 -22.18
CA SER A 153 4.61 5.80 -23.46
C SER A 153 6.06 6.30 -23.66
N VAL A 154 6.65 6.92 -22.62
CA VAL A 154 8.06 7.34 -22.63
C VAL A 154 9.00 6.13 -22.83
N ILE A 155 8.82 5.08 -22.05
CA ILE A 155 9.64 3.85 -22.12
C ILE A 155 9.53 3.21 -23.52
N HIS A 156 8.32 3.20 -24.10
CA HIS A 156 8.11 2.72 -25.48
C HIS A 156 8.86 3.56 -26.50
N GLY A 157 8.71 4.89 -26.44
CA GLY A 157 9.39 5.81 -27.34
C GLY A 157 10.91 5.88 -27.15
N MET A 158 11.41 5.45 -25.98
CA MET A 158 12.83 5.40 -25.60
C MET A 158 13.43 3.99 -25.69
N HIS A 159 12.82 3.05 -26.44
CA HIS A 159 13.31 1.69 -26.64
C HIS A 159 13.64 0.96 -25.31
N HIS A 160 12.70 1.01 -24.35
CA HIS A 160 12.76 0.38 -23.04
C HIS A 160 13.69 1.03 -22.00
N GLU A 161 14.25 2.22 -22.27
CA GLU A 161 15.02 2.95 -21.25
C GLU A 161 14.09 3.42 -20.11
N GLN A 162 14.52 3.20 -18.87
CA GLN A 162 13.79 3.59 -17.64
C GLN A 162 14.55 4.59 -16.80
N ASP A 163 15.86 4.76 -17.00
CA ASP A 163 16.68 5.68 -16.23
C ASP A 163 16.49 7.13 -16.73
N MET A 164 15.88 7.96 -15.89
CA MET A 164 15.63 9.37 -16.21
C MET A 164 16.91 10.17 -16.46
N ARG A 165 18.08 9.71 -16.00
CA ARG A 165 19.37 10.36 -16.28
C ARG A 165 19.78 10.26 -17.75
N ARG A 166 19.24 9.28 -18.49
CA ARG A 166 19.46 9.06 -19.93
C ARG A 166 18.36 9.66 -20.81
N MET A 167 17.39 10.38 -20.20
CA MET A 167 16.29 11.04 -20.90
C MET A 167 16.60 12.54 -21.07
N GLY A 168 15.60 13.36 -21.33
CA GLY A 168 15.66 14.82 -21.44
C GLY A 168 15.15 15.31 -22.78
N ALA A 169 14.64 16.55 -22.83
CA ALA A 169 14.09 17.20 -24.01
C ALA A 169 12.96 16.45 -24.74
N LEU A 170 12.38 15.38 -24.14
CA LEU A 170 11.39 14.53 -24.81
C LEU A 170 10.10 15.25 -25.20
N ARG A 171 9.82 16.43 -24.62
CA ARG A 171 8.63 17.23 -25.01
C ARG A 171 8.61 17.64 -26.49
N THR A 172 9.76 17.68 -27.13
CA THR A 172 9.88 18.09 -28.54
C THR A 172 9.54 16.96 -29.50
N VAL A 173 9.77 15.72 -29.08
CA VAL A 173 9.55 14.51 -29.89
C VAL A 173 8.32 13.72 -29.44
N MET A 174 7.85 13.92 -28.20
CA MET A 174 6.67 13.30 -27.61
C MET A 174 5.71 14.35 -26.99
N PRO A 175 5.17 15.29 -27.81
CA PRO A 175 4.43 16.43 -27.27
C PRO A 175 3.11 16.05 -26.59
N ILE A 176 2.38 15.03 -27.06
CA ILE A 176 1.11 14.59 -26.48
C ILE A 176 1.37 13.87 -25.16
N THR A 177 2.33 12.95 -25.14
CA THR A 177 2.75 12.26 -23.92
C THR A 177 3.25 13.26 -22.87
N ALA A 178 4.08 14.24 -23.27
CA ALA A 178 4.57 15.29 -22.36
C ALA A 178 3.43 16.16 -21.81
N GLY A 179 2.53 16.63 -22.65
CA GLY A 179 1.40 17.47 -22.26
C GLY A 179 0.46 16.77 -21.26
N THR A 180 0.10 15.53 -21.55
CA THR A 180 -0.76 14.72 -20.65
C THR A 180 -0.06 14.39 -19.33
N PHE A 181 1.24 14.06 -19.36
CA PHE A 181 2.02 13.81 -18.14
C PHE A 181 2.14 15.07 -17.26
N ILE A 182 2.30 16.24 -17.86
CA ILE A 182 2.33 17.53 -17.16
C ILE A 182 0.99 17.77 -16.43
N ILE A 183 -0.14 17.46 -17.04
CA ILE A 183 -1.45 17.52 -16.38
C ILE A 183 -1.49 16.61 -15.15
N GLY A 184 -1.03 15.37 -15.25
CA GLY A 184 -0.94 14.43 -14.14
C GLY A 184 -0.01 14.93 -13.02
N TRP A 185 1.13 15.52 -13.39
CA TRP A 185 2.05 16.16 -12.44
C TRP A 185 1.40 17.30 -11.68
N LEU A 186 0.73 18.23 -12.36
CA LEU A 186 0.06 19.36 -11.71
C LEU A 186 -1.07 18.88 -10.79
N ALA A 187 -1.80 17.85 -11.19
CA ALA A 187 -2.85 17.24 -10.38
C ALA A 187 -2.28 16.65 -9.07
N ILE A 188 -1.25 15.81 -9.13
CA ILE A 188 -0.68 15.18 -7.92
C ILE A 188 0.08 16.19 -7.05
N ALA A 189 0.69 17.22 -7.65
CA ALA A 189 1.34 18.30 -6.90
C ALA A 189 0.34 19.13 -6.09
N GLY A 190 -0.96 19.05 -6.38
CA GLY A 190 -2.00 19.81 -5.69
C GLY A 190 -2.10 21.25 -6.18
N VAL A 191 -1.93 21.46 -7.48
CA VAL A 191 -2.08 22.79 -8.11
C VAL A 191 -3.54 22.97 -8.53
N PRO A 192 -4.22 24.09 -8.16
CA PRO A 192 -5.56 24.38 -8.68
C PRO A 192 -5.52 24.65 -10.21
N PRO A 193 -6.55 24.28 -10.97
CA PRO A 193 -7.83 23.68 -10.57
C PRO A 193 -7.86 22.16 -10.64
N PHE A 194 -6.72 21.47 -10.75
CA PHE A 194 -6.63 20.05 -10.96
C PHE A 194 -7.21 19.23 -9.80
N ALA A 195 -7.73 18.04 -10.11
CA ALA A 195 -8.51 17.20 -9.20
C ALA A 195 -7.78 16.85 -7.88
N GLY A 196 -6.45 16.65 -7.93
CA GLY A 196 -5.67 16.30 -6.76
C GLY A 196 -5.53 17.44 -5.72
N PHE A 197 -5.71 18.70 -6.11
CA PHE A 197 -5.76 19.83 -5.18
C PHE A 197 -6.94 19.66 -4.22
N TRP A 198 -8.16 19.54 -4.76
CA TRP A 198 -9.39 19.47 -3.98
C TRP A 198 -9.38 18.33 -2.97
N SER A 199 -9.01 17.13 -3.41
CA SER A 199 -9.02 15.95 -2.56
C SER A 199 -7.92 15.94 -1.49
N LYS A 200 -6.74 16.46 -1.79
CA LYS A 200 -5.64 16.52 -0.82
C LYS A 200 -5.87 17.61 0.22
N ASP A 201 -6.40 18.77 -0.19
CA ASP A 201 -6.71 19.87 0.71
C ASP A 201 -7.76 19.46 1.75
N GLU A 202 -8.78 18.71 1.33
CA GLU A 202 -9.78 18.16 2.22
C GLU A 202 -9.16 17.21 3.26
N ILE A 203 -8.25 16.30 2.87
CA ILE A 203 -7.52 15.43 3.81
C ILE A 203 -6.74 16.26 4.83
N LEU A 204 -6.01 17.28 4.38
CA LEU A 204 -5.21 18.13 5.26
C LEU A 204 -6.08 18.93 6.24
N LEU A 205 -7.24 19.41 5.80
CA LEU A 205 -8.21 20.13 6.64
C LEU A 205 -8.66 19.26 7.83
N PHE A 206 -9.11 18.04 7.57
CA PHE A 206 -9.49 17.07 8.61
C PHE A 206 -8.33 16.69 9.52
N THR A 207 -7.14 16.53 8.93
CA THR A 207 -5.93 16.21 9.69
C THR A 207 -5.60 17.30 10.69
N LEU A 208 -5.71 18.59 10.32
CA LEU A 208 -5.49 19.71 11.25
C LEU A 208 -6.53 19.72 12.38
N ALA A 209 -7.79 19.47 12.06
CA ALA A 209 -8.85 19.39 13.06
C ALA A 209 -8.59 18.28 14.09
N SER A 210 -7.92 17.17 13.68
CA SER A 210 -7.58 16.05 14.55
C SER A 210 -6.24 16.24 15.27
N SER A 211 -5.17 16.61 14.54
CA SER A 211 -3.80 16.71 15.09
C SER A 211 -2.93 17.68 14.28
N PRO A 212 -2.46 18.79 14.88
CA PRO A 212 -1.52 19.71 14.24
C PRO A 212 -0.20 19.04 13.82
N VAL A 213 0.28 18.04 14.57
CA VAL A 213 1.53 17.33 14.25
C VAL A 213 1.38 16.52 12.96
N LEU A 214 0.29 15.76 12.84
CA LEU A 214 0.00 14.99 11.62
C LEU A 214 -0.21 15.90 10.41
N TYR A 215 -0.84 17.06 10.62
CA TYR A 215 -0.99 18.10 9.59
C TYR A 215 0.36 18.59 9.07
N VAL A 216 1.31 18.92 9.96
CA VAL A 216 2.64 19.36 9.56
C VAL A 216 3.36 18.26 8.76
N ILE A 217 3.28 17.00 9.19
CA ILE A 217 3.85 15.87 8.44
C ILE A 217 3.21 15.80 7.05
N GLY A 218 1.90 15.91 6.95
CA GLY A 218 1.18 15.93 5.67
C GLY A 218 1.64 17.10 4.79
N LEU A 219 1.77 18.31 5.36
CA LEU A 219 2.17 19.49 4.60
C LEU A 219 3.61 19.38 4.06
N VAL A 220 4.56 18.91 4.89
CA VAL A 220 5.94 18.62 4.46
C VAL A 220 5.96 17.59 3.34
N THR A 221 5.15 16.54 3.47
CA THR A 221 5.00 15.51 2.42
C THR A 221 4.43 16.08 1.13
N ALA A 222 3.52 17.07 1.20
CA ALA A 222 2.99 17.76 0.02
C ALA A 222 4.09 18.54 -0.72
N VAL A 223 4.96 19.26 0.01
CA VAL A 223 6.14 19.93 -0.57
C VAL A 223 7.06 18.93 -1.26
N LEU A 224 7.38 17.81 -0.60
CA LEU A 224 8.21 16.76 -1.19
C LEU A 224 7.53 16.14 -2.42
N THR A 225 6.21 15.96 -2.40
CA THR A 225 5.45 15.46 -3.56
C THR A 225 5.61 16.38 -4.76
N ALA A 226 5.39 17.67 -4.56
CA ALA A 226 5.58 18.67 -5.61
C ALA A 226 7.03 18.69 -6.11
N PHE A 227 8.01 18.56 -5.22
CA PHE A 227 9.43 18.53 -5.55
C PHE A 227 9.80 17.32 -6.41
N TYR A 228 9.54 16.07 -5.95
CA TYR A 228 10.00 14.89 -6.69
C TYR A 228 9.26 14.70 -8.02
N MET A 229 8.00 15.08 -8.09
CA MET A 229 7.25 15.02 -9.34
C MET A 229 7.74 16.06 -10.36
N THR A 230 8.08 17.27 -9.90
CA THR A 230 8.69 18.29 -10.76
C THR A 230 10.08 17.83 -11.23
N ARG A 231 10.89 17.24 -10.34
CA ARG A 231 12.16 16.62 -10.70
C ARG A 231 11.98 15.60 -11.82
N GLN A 232 11.03 14.69 -11.70
CA GLN A 232 10.72 13.68 -12.73
C GLN A 232 10.37 14.35 -14.07
N VAL A 233 9.46 15.31 -14.06
CA VAL A 233 9.02 16.02 -15.28
C VAL A 233 10.20 16.78 -15.93
N VAL A 234 11.01 17.47 -15.14
CA VAL A 234 12.16 18.23 -15.65
C VAL A 234 13.20 17.30 -16.24
N MET A 235 13.53 16.20 -15.57
CA MET A 235 14.54 15.25 -16.03
C MET A 235 14.11 14.50 -17.30
N VAL A 236 12.82 14.23 -17.49
CA VAL A 236 12.31 13.45 -18.62
C VAL A 236 12.01 14.34 -19.81
N PHE A 237 11.27 15.43 -19.61
CA PHE A 237 10.69 16.22 -20.71
C PHE A 237 11.42 17.52 -21.02
N PHE A 238 12.25 18.01 -20.09
CA PHE A 238 12.95 19.30 -20.26
C PHE A 238 14.46 19.12 -20.19
N GLY A 239 15.21 20.23 -20.31
CA GLY A 239 16.66 20.23 -20.31
C GLY A 239 17.27 19.74 -21.62
N GLU A 240 18.51 19.25 -21.55
CA GLU A 240 19.27 18.74 -22.70
C GLU A 240 18.89 17.30 -23.05
N ALA A 241 18.99 16.94 -24.32
CA ALA A 241 18.77 15.59 -24.81
C ALA A 241 19.98 14.69 -24.45
N ARG A 242 19.84 13.90 -23.40
CA ARG A 242 20.90 13.00 -22.92
C ARG A 242 20.89 11.63 -23.61
N TRP A 243 19.84 11.33 -24.35
CA TRP A 243 19.72 10.11 -25.15
C TRP A 243 20.59 10.11 -26.40
N GLU A 244 21.02 11.26 -26.90
CA GLU A 244 21.92 11.40 -28.03
C GLU A 244 23.33 10.89 -27.72
N SER A 245 23.82 11.08 -26.51
CA SER A 245 25.16 10.66 -26.07
C SER A 245 25.32 9.16 -25.83
N HIS A 246 24.23 8.39 -25.82
CA HIS A 246 24.21 6.95 -25.60
C HIS A 246 23.83 6.13 -26.84
N ALA A 247 23.65 6.77 -27.99
CA ALA A 247 23.35 6.11 -29.26
C ALA A 247 24.46 5.11 -29.68
N ASP A 248 25.70 5.33 -29.24
CA ASP A 248 26.87 4.53 -29.64
C ASP A 248 26.96 3.19 -28.81
N ASP A 249 26.27 3.08 -27.70
CA ASP A 249 26.42 1.93 -26.79
C ASP A 249 25.63 0.67 -27.23
N HIS A 250 24.70 0.81 -28.17
CA HIS A 250 23.80 -0.30 -28.57
C HIS A 250 24.12 -0.94 -29.93
N GLY A 251 25.25 -0.62 -30.55
CA GLY A 251 25.77 -1.34 -31.73
C GLY A 251 24.85 -1.44 -32.95
N ALA A 252 23.75 -0.72 -33.00
CA ALA A 252 22.83 -0.67 -34.12
C ALA A 252 23.19 0.45 -35.05
N HIS A 253 23.46 0.15 -36.30
CA HIS A 253 23.74 1.09 -37.40
C HIS A 253 22.51 1.94 -37.78
N GLY A 254 21.96 2.73 -36.83
CA GLY A 254 20.88 3.67 -37.05
C GLY A 254 20.85 4.72 -35.92
N GLU A 255 20.72 6.00 -36.34
CA GLU A 255 20.53 7.11 -35.37
C GLU A 255 19.33 6.81 -34.46
N PHE A 256 19.60 6.57 -33.18
CA PHE A 256 18.52 6.39 -32.17
C PHE A 256 17.75 7.71 -32.07
N ARG A 257 16.45 7.68 -32.37
CA ARG A 257 15.54 8.82 -32.18
C ARG A 257 14.30 8.42 -31.42
N PRO A 258 14.05 9.00 -30.24
CA PRO A 258 12.79 8.83 -29.56
C PRO A 258 11.62 9.26 -30.45
N HIS A 259 10.47 8.60 -30.30
CA HIS A 259 9.27 8.90 -31.08
C HIS A 259 8.02 8.90 -30.22
N GLU A 260 6.98 9.61 -30.66
CA GLU A 260 5.67 9.60 -29.99
C GLU A 260 5.03 8.20 -30.10
N SER A 261 4.25 7.85 -29.10
CA SER A 261 3.52 6.58 -29.09
C SER A 261 2.36 6.56 -30.09
N PRO A 262 1.92 5.36 -30.53
CA PRO A 262 0.80 5.25 -31.46
C PRO A 262 -0.52 5.76 -30.83
N PRO A 263 -1.51 6.19 -31.67
CA PRO A 263 -2.76 6.79 -31.18
C PRO A 263 -3.55 5.92 -30.19
N ILE A 264 -3.46 4.61 -30.29
CA ILE A 264 -4.11 3.67 -29.38
C ILE A 264 -3.58 3.79 -27.94
N MET A 265 -2.31 4.17 -27.75
CA MET A 265 -1.71 4.44 -26.45
C MET A 265 -2.01 5.86 -25.98
N LEU A 266 -2.09 6.83 -26.91
CA LEU A 266 -2.34 8.24 -26.59
C LEU A 266 -3.79 8.50 -26.17
N PHE A 267 -4.76 7.77 -26.74
CA PHE A 267 -6.19 7.96 -26.41
C PHE A 267 -6.48 7.85 -24.91
N PRO A 268 -6.05 6.78 -24.19
CA PRO A 268 -6.24 6.71 -22.73
C PRO A 268 -5.55 7.86 -21.99
N LEU A 269 -4.38 8.33 -22.44
CA LEU A 269 -3.67 9.45 -21.80
C LEU A 269 -4.50 10.73 -21.88
N VAL A 270 -5.08 11.03 -23.05
CA VAL A 270 -5.91 12.23 -23.24
C VAL A 270 -7.18 12.16 -22.38
N VAL A 271 -7.85 11.02 -22.35
CA VAL A 271 -9.06 10.82 -21.52
C VAL A 271 -8.75 11.00 -20.03
N LEU A 272 -7.68 10.35 -19.54
CA LEU A 272 -7.27 10.46 -18.13
C LEU A 272 -6.77 11.87 -17.79
N ALA A 273 -6.14 12.58 -18.73
CA ALA A 273 -5.76 13.97 -18.54
C ALA A 273 -7.01 14.85 -18.36
N GLY A 274 -8.03 14.67 -19.19
CA GLY A 274 -9.32 15.34 -19.04
C GLY A 274 -9.94 15.05 -17.65
N LEU A 275 -9.98 13.78 -17.23
CA LEU A 275 -10.49 13.40 -15.90
C LEU A 275 -9.64 13.95 -14.76
N SER A 276 -8.33 14.09 -14.93
CA SER A 276 -7.44 14.71 -13.93
C SER A 276 -7.67 16.22 -13.77
N VAL A 277 -8.24 16.88 -14.79
CA VAL A 277 -8.66 18.29 -14.72
C VAL A 277 -10.04 18.41 -14.06
N VAL A 278 -11.04 17.67 -14.58
CA VAL A 278 -12.44 17.86 -14.17
C VAL A 278 -12.89 16.95 -13.02
N GLY A 279 -12.14 15.90 -12.69
CA GLY A 279 -12.55 14.90 -11.71
C GLY A 279 -12.73 15.43 -10.29
N GLY A 280 -12.19 16.61 -9.97
CA GLY A 280 -12.44 17.29 -8.70
C GLY A 280 -13.85 17.81 -8.53
N VAL A 281 -14.60 17.98 -9.61
CA VAL A 281 -15.99 18.53 -9.58
C VAL A 281 -16.98 17.62 -8.83
N ILE A 282 -16.64 16.34 -8.64
CA ILE A 282 -17.49 15.40 -7.90
C ILE A 282 -17.63 15.73 -6.42
N GLN A 283 -16.67 16.47 -5.85
CA GLN A 283 -16.65 16.91 -4.45
C GLN A 283 -15.91 18.26 -4.38
N LEU A 284 -16.64 19.37 -4.32
CA LEU A 284 -16.05 20.70 -4.27
C LEU A 284 -16.31 21.35 -2.91
N PRO A 285 -15.32 22.02 -2.32
CA PRO A 285 -15.51 22.75 -1.08
C PRO A 285 -16.42 23.98 -1.28
N SER A 286 -17.03 24.45 -0.19
CA SER A 286 -17.94 25.59 -0.19
C SER A 286 -17.22 26.93 -0.39
N PHE A 287 -16.83 27.26 -1.62
CA PHE A 287 -16.24 28.57 -1.98
C PHE A 287 -17.27 29.61 -2.47
N GLY A 288 -18.55 29.47 -2.13
CA GLY A 288 -19.56 30.51 -2.38
C GLY A 288 -20.02 30.76 -3.82
N ILE A 289 -19.27 30.30 -4.82
CA ILE A 289 -19.52 30.56 -6.25
C ILE A 289 -20.27 29.41 -6.93
N ILE A 290 -20.25 28.20 -6.34
CA ILE A 290 -20.78 26.97 -6.94
C ILE A 290 -22.10 26.62 -6.25
N PRO A 291 -23.18 26.29 -7.01
CA PRO A 291 -24.47 25.90 -6.44
C PRO A 291 -24.35 24.66 -5.53
N ASP A 292 -25.08 24.64 -4.41
CA ASP A 292 -25.01 23.59 -3.39
C ASP A 292 -25.26 22.17 -3.95
N GLY A 293 -26.17 22.01 -4.89
CA GLY A 293 -26.48 20.72 -5.50
C GLY A 293 -25.35 20.09 -6.35
N TRP A 294 -24.23 20.79 -6.54
CA TRP A 294 -23.05 20.27 -7.27
C TRP A 294 -21.86 19.98 -6.37
N ARG A 295 -21.90 20.41 -5.09
CA ARG A 295 -20.74 20.44 -4.21
C ARG A 295 -20.44 19.12 -3.52
N HIS A 296 -21.47 18.36 -3.13
CA HIS A 296 -21.38 17.23 -2.23
C HIS A 296 -21.82 15.90 -2.85
N ARG A 297 -21.71 15.75 -4.18
CA ARG A 297 -22.21 14.57 -4.88
C ARG A 297 -21.63 13.25 -4.39
N LEU A 298 -20.33 13.23 -4.11
CA LEU A 298 -19.68 12.03 -3.61
C LEU A 298 -20.07 11.78 -2.15
N GLU A 299 -20.14 12.82 -1.34
CA GLU A 299 -20.59 12.75 0.05
C GLU A 299 -22.04 12.26 0.14
N ASP A 300 -22.94 12.82 -0.66
CA ASP A 300 -24.36 12.40 -0.74
C ASP A 300 -24.47 10.92 -1.17
N TRP A 301 -23.65 10.50 -2.13
CA TRP A 301 -23.63 9.12 -2.59
C TRP A 301 -23.09 8.14 -1.54
N LEU A 302 -22.12 8.58 -0.74
CA LEU A 302 -21.51 7.76 0.33
C LEU A 302 -22.30 7.80 1.64
N HIS A 303 -23.21 8.76 1.83
CA HIS A 303 -23.99 8.98 3.05
C HIS A 303 -24.62 7.70 3.65
N PRO A 304 -25.13 6.73 2.88
CA PRO A 304 -25.68 5.48 3.45
C PRO A 304 -24.62 4.59 4.14
N VAL A 305 -23.34 4.87 3.95
CA VAL A 305 -22.22 4.04 4.44
C VAL A 305 -21.32 4.82 5.40
N VAL A 306 -21.20 6.13 5.18
CA VAL A 306 -20.27 7.01 5.90
C VAL A 306 -21.04 8.26 6.32
N GLU A 307 -20.93 8.67 7.58
CA GLU A 307 -21.50 9.96 8.02
C GLU A 307 -20.85 11.13 7.27
N PRO A 308 -21.60 12.22 7.02
CA PRO A 308 -21.09 13.41 6.34
C PRO A 308 -19.87 13.99 7.06
N GLY A 309 -18.74 14.05 6.33
CA GLY A 309 -17.47 14.45 6.92
C GLY A 309 -17.46 15.89 7.43
N GLU A 310 -18.05 16.83 6.69
CA GLU A 310 -18.11 18.23 7.13
C GLU A 310 -18.84 18.43 8.47
N ALA A 311 -19.83 17.59 8.78
CA ALA A 311 -20.55 17.68 10.05
C ALA A 311 -19.64 17.44 11.27
N VAL A 312 -18.60 16.63 11.10
CA VAL A 312 -17.64 16.28 12.17
C VAL A 312 -16.71 17.45 12.51
N ILE A 313 -16.34 18.28 11.51
CA ILE A 313 -15.36 19.37 11.70
C ILE A 313 -16.00 20.76 11.74
N LYS A 314 -17.30 20.89 11.46
CA LYS A 314 -18.02 22.17 11.59
C LYS A 314 -17.89 22.71 13.00
N GLY A 315 -17.46 23.97 13.12
CA GLY A 315 -17.22 24.64 14.40
C GLY A 315 -15.83 24.45 14.97
N THR A 316 -14.92 23.75 14.26
CA THR A 316 -13.50 23.75 14.64
C THR A 316 -12.77 24.95 14.02
N ALA A 317 -11.72 25.43 14.70
CA ALA A 317 -10.86 26.51 14.20
C ALA A 317 -10.23 26.15 12.81
N ALA A 318 -10.01 24.88 12.55
CA ALA A 318 -9.52 24.41 11.25
C ALA A 318 -10.52 24.67 10.13
N TYR A 319 -11.81 24.40 10.36
CA TYR A 319 -12.86 24.65 9.39
C TYR A 319 -13.04 26.13 9.08
N ASP A 320 -12.95 27.00 10.09
CA ASP A 320 -13.03 28.45 9.92
C ASP A 320 -11.83 29.00 9.13
N ALA A 321 -10.66 28.36 9.27
CA ALA A 321 -9.43 28.74 8.58
C ALA A 321 -9.28 28.09 7.18
N LYS A 322 -10.24 27.31 6.68
CA LYS A 322 -10.11 26.49 5.47
C LYS A 322 -9.55 27.22 4.24
N SER A 323 -9.96 28.46 4.00
CA SER A 323 -9.45 29.26 2.87
C SER A 323 -7.96 29.60 3.01
N TRP A 324 -7.50 29.90 4.24
CA TRP A 324 -6.09 30.15 4.51
C TRP A 324 -5.26 28.88 4.41
N LEU A 325 -5.81 27.73 4.81
CA LEU A 325 -5.15 26.43 4.69
C LEU A 325 -4.99 26.02 3.23
N ALA A 326 -6.01 26.27 2.39
CA ALA A 326 -5.92 26.07 0.95
C ALA A 326 -4.82 26.95 0.31
N LEU A 327 -4.73 28.22 0.69
CA LEU A 327 -3.65 29.11 0.23
C LEU A 327 -2.27 28.63 0.68
N LEU A 328 -2.15 28.12 1.91
CA LEU A 328 -0.91 27.54 2.41
C LEU A 328 -0.53 26.27 1.65
N ALA A 329 -1.49 25.39 1.34
CA ALA A 329 -1.26 24.20 0.53
C ALA A 329 -0.77 24.57 -0.88
N ILE A 330 -1.35 25.57 -1.52
CA ILE A 330 -0.90 26.11 -2.80
C ILE A 330 0.53 26.67 -2.69
N ALA A 331 0.82 27.46 -1.66
CA ALA A 331 2.16 28.00 -1.44
C ALA A 331 3.20 26.88 -1.26
N CYS A 332 2.87 25.82 -0.53
CA CYS A 332 3.71 24.64 -0.37
C CYS A 332 3.95 23.90 -1.70
N ALA A 333 2.91 23.73 -2.51
CA ALA A 333 3.06 23.13 -3.83
C ALA A 333 3.97 23.96 -4.73
N VAL A 334 3.76 25.28 -4.79
CA VAL A 334 4.60 26.23 -5.54
C VAL A 334 6.04 26.23 -5.04
N LEU A 335 6.26 26.17 -3.72
CA LEU A 335 7.59 26.08 -3.12
C LEU A 335 8.32 24.81 -3.57
N GLY A 336 7.68 23.66 -3.50
CA GLY A 336 8.25 22.38 -3.96
C GLY A 336 8.59 22.39 -5.44
N ILE A 337 7.68 22.91 -6.28
CA ILE A 337 7.90 23.08 -7.73
C ILE A 337 9.08 24.03 -7.99
N ALA A 338 9.10 25.20 -7.38
CA ALA A 338 10.15 26.20 -7.57
C ALA A 338 11.53 25.69 -7.12
N ALA A 339 11.59 24.97 -6.00
CA ALA A 339 12.82 24.35 -5.49
C ALA A 339 13.36 23.31 -6.49
N ALA A 340 12.51 22.43 -7.01
CA ALA A 340 12.92 21.41 -7.98
C ALA A 340 13.38 22.04 -9.31
N ILE A 341 12.69 23.06 -9.82
CA ILE A 341 13.11 23.81 -11.03
C ILE A 341 14.46 24.48 -10.79
N ALA A 342 14.69 25.08 -9.63
CA ALA A 342 15.94 25.76 -9.31
C ALA A 342 17.13 24.78 -9.31
N VAL A 343 16.91 23.55 -8.83
CA VAL A 343 17.94 22.51 -8.76
C VAL A 343 18.15 21.85 -10.12
N TYR A 344 17.09 21.33 -10.74
CA TYR A 344 17.21 20.42 -11.89
C TYR A 344 17.09 21.10 -13.26
N ALA A 345 16.37 22.24 -13.37
CA ALA A 345 16.26 22.96 -14.63
C ALA A 345 17.29 24.07 -14.80
N LYS A 346 17.62 24.77 -13.70
CA LYS A 346 18.54 25.92 -13.72
C LYS A 346 19.94 25.62 -13.21
N GLY A 347 20.18 24.43 -12.65
CA GLY A 347 21.46 24.01 -12.12
C GLY A 347 22.01 24.92 -10.99
N ARG A 348 21.13 25.65 -10.28
CA ARG A 348 21.52 26.62 -9.26
C ARG A 348 22.03 25.97 -7.97
N ALA A 349 21.74 24.69 -7.76
CA ALA A 349 22.22 23.89 -6.63
C ALA A 349 22.55 22.48 -7.09
N LYS A 350 23.38 21.79 -6.31
CA LYS A 350 23.67 20.37 -6.56
C LYS A 350 22.40 19.53 -6.39
N PRO A 351 22.19 18.50 -7.23
CA PRO A 351 21.08 17.55 -7.05
C PRO A 351 21.06 17.00 -5.61
N PHE A 352 19.87 17.00 -5.01
CA PHE A 352 19.69 16.44 -3.67
C PHE A 352 19.24 14.98 -3.81
N GLU A 353 20.20 14.07 -3.86
CA GLU A 353 20.00 12.64 -4.08
C GLU A 353 20.90 11.83 -3.11
N PRO A 354 20.64 11.92 -1.78
CA PRO A 354 21.45 11.17 -0.81
C PRO A 354 21.33 9.67 -1.04
N GLU A 355 22.46 8.96 -1.02
CA GLU A 355 22.51 7.50 -1.22
C GLU A 355 21.60 6.73 -0.24
N LEU A 356 21.48 7.21 0.99
CA LEU A 356 20.58 6.63 1.99
C LEU A 356 19.12 6.63 1.52
N LEU A 357 18.66 7.71 0.88
CA LEU A 357 17.32 7.83 0.34
C LEU A 357 17.17 7.01 -0.95
N ALA A 358 18.19 7.03 -1.82
CA ALA A 358 18.20 6.23 -3.03
C ALA A 358 18.11 4.72 -2.73
N ARG A 359 18.71 4.27 -1.61
CA ARG A 359 18.61 2.89 -1.11
C ARG A 359 17.39 2.65 -0.19
N GLY A 360 16.36 3.51 -0.24
CA GLY A 360 15.14 3.33 0.54
C GLY A 360 15.39 3.25 2.05
N TRP A 361 16.26 4.12 2.61
CA TRP A 361 16.71 4.10 4.02
C TRP A 361 17.39 2.77 4.41
N ARG A 362 17.87 1.99 3.43
CA ARG A 362 18.40 0.63 3.62
C ARG A 362 17.40 -0.32 4.31
N TYR A 363 16.12 -0.01 4.23
CA TYR A 363 15.10 -0.83 4.87
C TYR A 363 15.03 -2.22 4.25
N ASP A 364 15.06 -2.32 2.92
CA ASP A 364 15.07 -3.57 2.17
C ASP A 364 16.31 -4.43 2.51
N GLU A 365 17.49 -3.83 2.52
CA GLU A 365 18.73 -4.47 2.93
C GLU A 365 18.64 -5.02 4.38
N THR A 366 18.03 -4.25 5.30
CA THR A 366 17.85 -4.63 6.71
C THR A 366 16.90 -5.81 6.86
N VAL A 367 15.73 -5.77 6.17
CA VAL A 367 14.75 -6.86 6.18
C VAL A 367 15.35 -8.12 5.58
N SER A 368 16.02 -8.01 4.42
CA SER A 368 16.69 -9.12 3.76
C SER A 368 17.79 -9.75 4.63
N ALA A 369 18.61 -8.93 5.30
CA ALA A 369 19.64 -9.43 6.22
C ALA A 369 19.02 -10.13 7.44
N PHE A 370 17.93 -9.58 8.00
CA PHE A 370 17.22 -10.22 9.10
C PHE A 370 16.60 -11.56 8.68
N MET A 371 15.85 -11.58 7.58
CA MET A 371 15.16 -12.79 7.11
C MET A 371 16.13 -13.87 6.63
N GLY A 372 17.20 -13.49 5.94
CA GLY A 372 18.25 -14.41 5.47
C GLY A 372 19.18 -14.93 6.60
N GLY A 373 19.29 -14.20 7.71
CA GLY A 373 20.13 -14.54 8.86
C GLY A 373 19.33 -15.09 10.06
N PRO A 374 19.02 -14.25 11.05
CA PRO A 374 18.30 -14.68 12.27
C PRO A 374 16.94 -15.29 12.01
N GLY A 375 16.17 -14.74 11.08
CA GLY A 375 14.85 -15.25 10.68
C GLY A 375 14.94 -16.68 10.16
N ARG A 376 15.85 -16.93 9.20
CA ARG A 376 16.08 -18.29 8.67
C ARG A 376 16.42 -19.29 9.75
N ARG A 377 17.32 -18.91 10.69
CA ARG A 377 17.67 -19.80 11.82
C ARG A 377 16.46 -20.13 12.69
N ALA A 378 15.57 -19.16 12.93
CA ALA A 378 14.35 -19.39 13.67
C ALA A 378 13.41 -20.36 12.95
N PHE A 379 13.20 -20.18 11.64
CA PHE A 379 12.38 -21.09 10.84
C PHE A 379 12.98 -22.49 10.74
N ASP A 380 14.31 -22.61 10.57
CA ASP A 380 15.03 -23.89 10.60
C ASP A 380 14.90 -24.58 11.98
N ALA A 381 14.82 -23.82 13.08
CA ALA A 381 14.60 -24.37 14.40
C ALA A 381 13.16 -24.91 14.55
N VAL A 382 12.16 -24.21 14.05
CA VAL A 382 10.77 -24.67 14.01
C VAL A 382 10.65 -25.95 13.16
N ALA A 383 11.25 -25.97 11.99
CA ALA A 383 11.23 -27.15 11.12
C ALA A 383 11.92 -28.37 11.79
N ARG A 384 13.04 -28.15 12.48
CA ARG A 384 13.69 -29.22 13.27
C ARG A 384 12.86 -29.69 14.44
N PHE A 385 12.15 -28.79 15.12
CA PHE A 385 11.22 -29.17 16.17
C PHE A 385 10.08 -30.03 15.61
N ASP A 386 9.48 -29.61 14.53
CA ASP A 386 8.41 -30.35 13.86
C ASP A 386 8.85 -31.77 13.47
N SER A 387 9.94 -31.87 12.69
CA SER A 387 10.45 -33.17 12.24
C SER A 387 11.00 -34.05 13.35
N GLY A 388 11.67 -33.47 14.35
CA GLY A 388 12.31 -34.22 15.44
C GLY A 388 11.36 -34.59 16.58
N VAL A 389 10.47 -33.69 16.96
CA VAL A 389 9.58 -33.89 18.09
C VAL A 389 8.18 -34.33 17.67
N VAL A 390 7.52 -33.63 16.77
CA VAL A 390 6.14 -33.94 16.37
C VAL A 390 6.11 -35.23 15.54
N ASP A 391 6.83 -35.25 14.41
CA ASP A 391 6.92 -36.46 13.57
C ASP A 391 7.63 -37.59 14.26
N GLY A 392 8.66 -37.30 15.08
CA GLY A 392 9.35 -38.27 15.91
C GLY A 392 8.40 -38.96 16.91
N ALA A 393 7.52 -38.23 17.56
CA ALA A 393 6.52 -38.80 18.49
C ALA A 393 5.49 -39.66 17.75
N VAL A 394 4.99 -39.20 16.59
CA VAL A 394 4.02 -39.94 15.79
C VAL A 394 4.63 -41.24 15.25
N THR A 395 5.79 -41.15 14.64
CA THR A 395 6.49 -42.33 14.10
C THR A 395 7.01 -43.24 15.18
N GLY A 396 7.46 -42.69 16.31
CA GLY A 396 7.85 -43.46 17.50
C GLY A 396 6.68 -44.28 18.09
N THR A 397 5.51 -43.66 18.21
CA THR A 397 4.29 -44.35 18.63
C THR A 397 3.91 -45.49 17.67
N ALA A 398 3.94 -45.21 16.37
CA ALA A 398 3.65 -46.23 15.36
C ALA A 398 4.64 -47.40 15.40
N SER A 399 5.93 -47.12 15.57
CA SER A 399 6.98 -48.17 15.68
C SER A 399 6.86 -48.94 16.99
N GLY A 400 6.50 -48.28 18.08
CA GLY A 400 6.18 -48.93 19.36
C GLY A 400 5.02 -49.89 19.25
N VAL A 401 3.90 -49.47 18.66
CA VAL A 401 2.73 -50.33 18.40
C VAL A 401 3.13 -51.53 17.51
N ARG A 402 3.90 -51.28 16.45
CA ARG A 402 4.40 -52.38 15.57
C ARG A 402 5.26 -53.36 16.35
N SER A 403 6.18 -52.89 17.18
CA SER A 403 7.06 -53.75 18.00
C SER A 403 6.27 -54.59 18.98
N VAL A 404 5.25 -54.03 19.64
CA VAL A 404 4.34 -54.78 20.54
C VAL A 404 3.55 -55.83 19.74
N ALA A 405 2.99 -55.45 18.61
CA ALA A 405 2.25 -56.38 17.73
C ALA A 405 3.12 -57.55 17.28
N GLU A 406 4.37 -57.29 16.89
CA GLU A 406 5.32 -58.36 16.52
C GLU A 406 5.65 -59.32 17.70
N ARG A 407 5.79 -58.78 18.89
CA ARG A 407 5.98 -59.63 20.10
C ARG A 407 4.76 -60.48 20.39
N LEU A 408 3.57 -59.90 20.35
CA LEU A 408 2.32 -60.63 20.53
C LEU A 408 2.13 -61.69 19.45
N ARG A 409 2.49 -61.40 18.21
CA ARG A 409 2.42 -62.38 17.09
C ARG A 409 3.31 -63.60 17.31
N ARG A 410 4.44 -63.50 18.00
CA ARG A 410 5.28 -64.63 18.37
C ARG A 410 4.58 -65.62 19.31
N GLY A 411 3.58 -65.15 20.09
CA GLY A 411 2.73 -66.00 20.90
C GLY A 411 1.70 -66.82 20.11
N GLN A 412 1.48 -66.47 18.85
CA GLN A 412 0.58 -67.18 17.95
C GLN A 412 1.33 -68.35 17.31
N THR A 413 1.30 -69.53 17.98
CA THR A 413 2.03 -70.76 17.56
C THR A 413 1.37 -71.47 16.39
N GLY A 414 0.15 -71.14 16.00
CA GLY A 414 -0.63 -71.76 14.96
C GLY A 414 -1.22 -73.15 15.37
N PHE A 415 -0.91 -73.63 16.57
CA PHE A 415 -1.40 -74.95 17.02
C PHE A 415 -2.62 -74.76 17.93
N VAL A 416 -3.78 -75.33 17.54
CA VAL A 416 -5.03 -75.23 18.28
C VAL A 416 -4.85 -75.72 19.73
N ARG A 417 -4.06 -76.81 19.93
CA ARG A 417 -3.75 -77.34 21.26
C ARG A 417 -3.15 -76.31 22.23
N ASN A 418 -2.26 -75.47 21.73
CA ASN A 418 -1.64 -74.41 22.58
C ASN A 418 -2.67 -73.37 23.02
N TYR A 419 -3.54 -72.94 22.11
CA TYR A 419 -4.61 -72.00 22.41
C TYR A 419 -5.62 -72.59 23.38
N SER A 420 -6.00 -73.87 23.20
CA SER A 420 -6.89 -74.56 24.14
C SER A 420 -6.27 -74.62 25.56
N ALA A 421 -4.97 -74.94 25.63
CA ALA A 421 -4.26 -74.96 26.91
C ALA A 421 -4.24 -73.59 27.63
N VAL A 422 -4.03 -72.53 26.88
CA VAL A 422 -4.05 -71.12 27.43
C VAL A 422 -5.46 -70.77 27.91
N VAL A 423 -6.52 -71.12 27.18
CA VAL A 423 -7.91 -70.90 27.58
C VAL A 423 -8.22 -71.65 28.86
N VAL A 424 -7.85 -72.95 28.96
CA VAL A 424 -8.05 -73.76 30.16
C VAL A 424 -7.29 -73.18 31.38
N ALA A 425 -6.02 -72.81 31.17
CA ALA A 425 -5.23 -72.13 32.20
C ALA A 425 -5.84 -70.81 32.64
N GLY A 426 -6.39 -69.99 31.73
CA GLY A 426 -7.08 -68.74 32.04
C GLY A 426 -8.35 -68.98 32.85
N VAL A 427 -9.17 -69.98 32.47
CA VAL A 427 -10.40 -70.33 33.22
C VAL A 427 -10.04 -70.82 34.62
N LEU A 428 -9.03 -71.73 34.75
CA LEU A 428 -8.55 -72.15 36.06
C LEU A 428 -8.03 -71.01 36.91
N GLY A 429 -7.27 -70.11 36.36
CA GLY A 429 -6.79 -68.92 37.05
C GLY A 429 -7.92 -68.01 37.58
N ILE A 430 -8.97 -67.81 36.76
CA ILE A 430 -10.16 -67.03 37.18
C ILE A 430 -10.90 -67.78 38.32
N LEU A 431 -11.06 -69.06 38.22
CA LEU A 431 -11.72 -69.86 39.23
C LEU A 431 -10.94 -69.82 40.58
N ILE A 432 -9.63 -70.00 40.52
CA ILE A 432 -8.75 -69.92 41.71
C ILE A 432 -8.82 -68.50 42.30
N TRP A 433 -8.72 -67.46 41.47
CA TRP A 433 -8.85 -66.11 41.95
C TRP A 433 -10.20 -65.83 42.61
N PHE A 434 -11.29 -66.34 42.03
CA PHE A 434 -12.63 -66.21 42.60
C PHE A 434 -12.77 -66.95 43.93
N VAL A 435 -12.22 -68.16 44.03
CA VAL A 435 -12.23 -68.98 45.27
C VAL A 435 -11.44 -68.27 46.40
N ILE A 436 -10.27 -67.71 46.05
CA ILE A 436 -9.45 -67.00 47.07
C ILE A 436 -10.12 -65.71 47.51
N ILE A 437 -10.68 -64.90 46.60
CA ILE A 437 -11.30 -63.61 46.93
C ILE A 437 -12.64 -63.77 47.69
N ARG A 438 -13.41 -64.81 47.33
CA ARG A 438 -14.72 -65.08 48.00
C ARG A 438 -14.59 -65.89 49.27
N GLY A 439 -13.41 -66.32 49.65
CA GLY A 439 -13.20 -67.02 50.92
C GLY A 439 -14.01 -68.31 51.01
N VAL A 440 -14.21 -69.05 49.95
CA VAL A 440 -14.97 -70.29 49.88
C VAL A 440 -14.08 -71.49 50.17
N LEU A 441 -12.98 -71.33 50.97
CA LEU A 441 -12.20 -72.34 51.62
C LEU A 441 -11.98 -71.89 53.07
#